data_5168cbbd2aeda6dc0e0da0cddcd1e747
#
_entry.id   5168cbbd2aeda6dc0e0da0cddcd1e747
#
_cell.length_a   1.000
_cell.length_b   1.000
_cell.length_c   1.000
_cell.angle_alpha   90.00
_cell.angle_beta   90.00
_cell.angle_gamma   90.00
#
_symmetry.space_group_name_H-M   'P 1'
#
loop_
_entity.id
_entity.type
_entity.pdbx_description
1 polymer ?
#
loop_
_entity_poly.entity_id
_entity_poly.type
_entity_poly.pdbx_seq_one_letter_code
_entity_poly.pdbx_strand_id
1 'polypeptide(L)'
;IASVAMGGGDILPALQAGTIDAAEWCCPKPDMVFGFQKVLKHYYLQGLHQVVVNADFYMNRTKYNKLSDHEKNSLKIAADASLMRSLAYRIKVNGEALKELTTKHGVILEDTPADYFPEYMAAAKATLDKNSKENAFFKEVYDSMVNFANVAVPFWSGAQSSNAKLGMA
;
A
#
# COMPACT_ATOMS: atom_id res chain seq x y z
N ILE A 1 -17.66 9.41 -9.37
CA ILE A 1 -17.60 8.81 -8.01
C ILE A 1 -17.28 9.93 -7.03
N ALA A 2 -18.07 10.06 -5.97
CA ALA A 2 -17.77 10.97 -4.85
C ALA A 2 -16.89 10.22 -3.86
N SER A 3 -15.76 10.81 -3.46
CA SER A 3 -14.87 10.25 -2.47
C SER A 3 -14.87 11.08 -1.20
N VAL A 4 -14.77 10.41 -0.05
CA VAL A 4 -14.68 11.04 1.27
C VAL A 4 -13.57 10.37 2.07
N ALA A 5 -12.75 11.17 2.75
CA ALA A 5 -11.76 10.66 3.69
C ALA A 5 -12.39 10.58 5.10
N MET A 6 -12.17 9.45 5.77
CA MET A 6 -12.67 9.24 7.14
C MET A 6 -11.71 8.40 7.97
N GLY A 7 -11.86 8.43 9.28
CA GLY A 7 -11.08 7.60 10.18
C GLY A 7 -11.37 6.11 9.98
N GLY A 8 -10.36 5.24 10.10
CA GLY A 8 -10.52 3.80 9.90
C GLY A 8 -11.62 3.18 10.76
N GLY A 9 -11.82 3.67 12.00
CA GLY A 9 -12.89 3.21 12.89
C GLY A 9 -14.30 3.55 12.40
N ASP A 10 -14.45 4.54 11.51
CA ASP A 10 -15.73 5.02 11.00
C ASP A 10 -16.17 4.32 9.71
N ILE A 11 -15.23 3.67 9.01
CA ILE A 11 -15.47 3.05 7.69
C ILE A 11 -16.51 1.93 7.78
N LEU A 12 -16.33 0.97 8.69
CA LEU A 12 -17.27 -0.15 8.80
C LEU A 12 -18.68 0.30 9.20
N PRO A 13 -18.87 1.19 10.19
CA PRO A 13 -20.18 1.76 10.48
C PRO A 13 -20.81 2.48 9.28
N ALA A 14 -20.04 3.25 8.50
CA ALA A 14 -20.53 3.94 7.31
C ALA A 14 -20.98 2.97 6.21
N LEU A 15 -20.24 1.88 5.98
CA LEU A 15 -20.63 0.79 5.08
C LEU A 15 -21.90 0.08 5.55
N GLN A 16 -22.04 -0.19 6.85
CA GLN A 16 -23.22 -0.83 7.43
C GLN A 16 -24.46 0.04 7.33
N ALA A 17 -24.30 1.34 7.46
CA ALA A 17 -25.38 2.32 7.33
C ALA A 17 -25.74 2.65 5.87
N GLY A 18 -24.95 2.16 4.89
CA GLY A 18 -25.11 2.50 3.48
C GLY A 18 -24.78 3.97 3.14
N THR A 19 -23.99 4.63 4.00
CA THR A 19 -23.52 6.00 3.75
C THR A 19 -22.43 6.04 2.69
N ILE A 20 -21.66 4.96 2.58
CA ILE A 20 -20.68 4.71 1.53
C ILE A 20 -20.90 3.30 0.96
N ASP A 21 -20.64 3.13 -0.33
CA ASP A 21 -20.86 1.88 -1.06
C ASP A 21 -19.59 1.02 -1.16
N ALA A 22 -18.42 1.64 -1.05
CA ALA A 22 -17.12 1.00 -1.15
C ALA A 22 -16.11 1.69 -0.23
N ALA A 23 -15.01 1.00 0.09
CA ALA A 23 -13.94 1.56 0.88
C ALA A 23 -12.58 1.03 0.43
N GLU A 24 -11.56 1.85 0.57
CA GLU A 24 -10.16 1.47 0.52
C GLU A 24 -9.59 1.55 1.95
N TRP A 25 -8.82 0.52 2.35
CA TRP A 25 -8.21 0.53 3.68
C TRP A 25 -6.75 0.09 3.66
N CYS A 26 -6.46 -1.20 3.42
CA CYS A 26 -5.07 -1.66 3.48
C CYS A 26 -4.79 -2.91 2.64
N CYS A 27 -5.09 -4.08 3.19
CA CYS A 27 -4.75 -5.36 2.58
C CYS A 27 -5.52 -6.50 3.30
N PRO A 28 -5.55 -7.74 2.75
CA PRO A 28 -6.47 -8.79 3.20
C PRO A 28 -6.52 -9.04 4.70
N LYS A 29 -5.38 -9.07 5.40
CA LYS A 29 -5.38 -9.36 6.84
C LYS A 29 -5.99 -8.26 7.70
N PRO A 30 -5.57 -6.99 7.60
CA PRO A 30 -6.24 -5.89 8.28
C PRO A 30 -7.71 -5.74 7.90
N ASP A 31 -8.06 -5.84 6.61
CA ASP A 31 -9.44 -5.67 6.14
C ASP A 31 -10.36 -6.74 6.76
N MET A 32 -9.88 -7.98 6.85
CA MET A 32 -10.59 -9.05 7.52
C MET A 32 -10.74 -8.81 9.03
N VAL A 33 -9.71 -8.27 9.69
CA VAL A 33 -9.77 -7.94 11.14
C VAL A 33 -10.79 -6.84 11.41
N PHE A 34 -10.88 -5.83 10.54
CA PHE A 34 -11.92 -4.79 10.62
C PHE A 34 -13.33 -5.33 10.34
N GLY A 35 -13.45 -6.46 9.65
CA GLY A 35 -14.73 -7.11 9.43
C GLY A 35 -15.45 -6.69 8.16
N PHE A 36 -14.76 -6.09 7.18
CA PHE A 36 -15.36 -5.62 5.92
C PHE A 36 -16.06 -6.73 5.14
N GLN A 37 -15.59 -7.98 5.20
CA GLN A 37 -16.23 -9.15 4.59
C GLN A 37 -17.65 -9.44 5.09
N LYS A 38 -18.05 -8.84 6.22
CA LYS A 38 -19.41 -8.99 6.74
C LYS A 38 -20.44 -8.18 5.94
N VAL A 39 -19.99 -7.11 5.31
CA VAL A 39 -20.85 -6.15 4.57
C VAL A 39 -20.51 -6.05 3.10
N LEU A 40 -19.26 -6.28 2.70
CA LEU A 40 -18.78 -6.21 1.32
C LEU A 40 -18.39 -7.61 0.82
N LYS A 41 -18.66 -7.89 -0.46
CA LYS A 41 -18.36 -9.19 -1.07
C LYS A 41 -17.42 -9.11 -2.26
N HIS A 42 -17.26 -7.95 -2.87
CA HIS A 42 -16.35 -7.74 -3.98
C HIS A 42 -15.04 -7.15 -3.48
N TYR A 43 -13.92 -7.73 -3.86
CA TYR A 43 -12.59 -7.36 -3.38
C TYR A 43 -11.64 -7.17 -4.55
N TYR A 44 -11.09 -5.97 -4.70
CA TYR A 44 -10.06 -5.63 -5.66
C TYR A 44 -8.71 -5.55 -4.95
N LEU A 45 -7.73 -6.33 -5.40
CA LEU A 45 -6.45 -6.47 -4.72
C LEU A 45 -5.46 -5.33 -5.07
N GLN A 46 -5.69 -4.63 -6.18
CA GLN A 46 -4.78 -3.61 -6.68
C GLN A 46 -4.99 -2.26 -5.98
N GLY A 47 -4.03 -1.89 -5.15
CA GLY A 47 -3.93 -0.53 -4.58
C GLY A 47 -3.08 0.37 -5.48
N LEU A 48 -3.64 0.91 -6.55
CA LEU A 48 -2.89 1.64 -7.58
C LEU A 48 -2.25 2.94 -7.06
N HIS A 49 -2.84 3.58 -6.07
CA HIS A 49 -2.34 4.83 -5.48
C HIS A 49 -1.21 4.60 -4.48
N GLN A 50 -1.15 3.42 -3.85
CA GLN A 50 -0.17 3.12 -2.81
C GLN A 50 0.10 1.61 -2.73
N VAL A 51 0.96 1.11 -3.60
CA VAL A 51 1.32 -0.32 -3.64
C VAL A 51 2.22 -0.75 -2.48
N VAL A 52 2.89 0.19 -1.84
CA VAL A 52 3.80 -0.05 -0.71
C VAL A 52 3.65 1.05 0.32
N VAL A 53 3.56 0.66 1.59
CA VAL A 53 3.64 1.58 2.73
C VAL A 53 5.04 1.48 3.34
N ASN A 54 5.74 2.61 3.40
CA ASN A 54 6.97 2.71 4.17
C ASN A 54 6.60 3.10 5.62
N ALA A 55 6.87 2.22 6.57
CA ALA A 55 6.61 2.47 7.97
C ALA A 55 7.86 3.07 8.64
N ASP A 56 7.75 4.31 9.09
CA ASP A 56 8.85 5.03 9.69
C ASP A 56 8.85 4.86 11.23
N PHE A 57 10.05 4.80 11.79
CA PHE A 57 10.25 4.86 13.23
C PHE A 57 10.60 6.28 13.66
N TYR A 58 9.75 6.90 14.46
CA TYR A 58 9.97 8.25 14.97
C TYR A 58 10.45 8.23 16.42
N MET A 59 11.48 9.03 16.71
CA MET A 59 12.02 9.19 18.06
C MET A 59 12.19 10.67 18.38
N ASN A 60 11.92 11.05 19.63
CA ASN A 60 12.19 12.42 20.08
C ASN A 60 13.67 12.76 19.93
N ARG A 61 13.95 13.86 19.24
CA ARG A 61 15.32 14.28 18.89
C ARG A 61 16.24 14.43 20.11
N THR A 62 15.74 15.02 21.20
CA THR A 62 16.52 15.21 22.41
C THR A 62 16.90 13.88 23.07
N LYS A 63 15.97 12.90 23.06
CA LYS A 63 16.24 11.54 23.56
C LYS A 63 17.22 10.81 22.66
N TYR A 64 17.04 10.88 21.34
CA TYR A 64 17.94 10.27 20.37
C TYR A 64 19.38 10.79 20.50
N ASN A 65 19.54 12.11 20.67
CA ASN A 65 20.86 12.73 20.80
C ASN A 65 21.60 12.31 22.08
N LYS A 66 20.90 11.81 23.11
CA LYS A 66 21.51 11.29 24.35
C LYS A 66 21.98 9.84 24.25
N LEU A 67 21.59 9.14 23.19
CA LEU A 67 22.03 7.78 22.96
C LEU A 67 23.50 7.75 22.56
N SER A 68 24.22 6.73 23.01
CA SER A 68 25.55 6.40 22.51
C SER A 68 25.50 5.99 21.03
N ASP A 69 26.65 6.01 20.38
CA ASP A 69 26.75 5.56 18.98
C ASP A 69 26.39 4.07 18.83
N HIS A 70 26.71 3.24 19.83
CA HIS A 70 26.31 1.84 19.87
C HIS A 70 24.79 1.68 19.90
N GLU A 71 24.09 2.43 20.74
CA GLU A 71 22.61 2.39 20.81
C GLU A 71 21.96 2.90 19.52
N LYS A 72 22.46 3.99 18.93
CA LYS A 72 21.99 4.52 17.65
C LYS A 72 22.17 3.49 16.53
N ASN A 73 23.33 2.83 16.48
CA ASN A 73 23.59 1.78 15.48
C ASN A 73 22.70 0.56 15.70
N SER A 74 22.47 0.17 16.96
CA SER A 74 21.56 -0.93 17.31
C SER A 74 20.13 -0.64 16.87
N LEU A 75 19.63 0.58 17.05
CA LEU A 75 18.31 0.99 16.57
C LEU A 75 18.22 0.91 15.05
N LYS A 76 19.24 1.33 14.32
CA LYS A 76 19.28 1.25 12.86
C LYS A 76 19.22 -0.21 12.38
N ILE A 77 20.07 -1.08 12.94
CA ILE A 77 20.09 -2.51 12.60
C ILE A 77 18.74 -3.17 12.91
N ALA A 78 18.15 -2.82 14.05
CA ALA A 78 16.84 -3.35 14.45
C ALA A 78 15.72 -2.88 13.48
N ALA A 79 15.76 -1.64 13.01
CA ALA A 79 14.82 -1.12 12.02
C ALA A 79 14.95 -1.87 10.68
N ASP A 80 16.16 -2.05 10.18
CA ASP A 80 16.44 -2.79 8.93
C ASP A 80 15.96 -4.25 9.04
N ALA A 81 16.28 -4.93 10.15
CA ALA A 81 15.81 -6.29 10.40
C ALA A 81 14.29 -6.40 10.54
N SER A 82 13.66 -5.42 11.17
CA SER A 82 12.20 -5.34 11.33
C SER A 82 11.50 -5.17 9.99
N LEU A 83 12.04 -4.34 9.09
CA LEU A 83 11.51 -4.13 7.75
C LEU A 83 11.43 -5.46 6.97
N MET A 84 12.51 -6.21 6.91
CA MET A 84 12.57 -7.49 6.19
C MET A 84 11.65 -8.54 6.79
N ARG A 85 11.62 -8.65 8.12
CA ARG A 85 10.71 -9.57 8.83
C ARG A 85 9.24 -9.20 8.60
N SER A 86 8.92 -7.91 8.66
CA SER A 86 7.56 -7.42 8.38
C SER A 86 7.11 -7.75 6.98
N LEU A 87 7.96 -7.56 5.97
CA LEU A 87 7.64 -7.87 4.58
C LEU A 87 7.30 -9.36 4.41
N ALA A 88 8.18 -10.25 4.86
CA ALA A 88 7.97 -11.70 4.77
C ALA A 88 6.70 -12.15 5.53
N TYR A 89 6.51 -11.63 6.75
CA TYR A 89 5.32 -11.92 7.55
C TYR A 89 4.03 -11.46 6.87
N ARG A 90 4.01 -10.23 6.33
CA ARG A 90 2.83 -9.67 5.65
C ARG A 90 2.44 -10.43 4.39
N ILE A 91 3.42 -10.89 3.60
CA ILE A 91 3.14 -11.74 2.43
C ILE A 91 2.39 -13.00 2.87
N LYS A 92 2.90 -13.69 3.91
CA LYS A 92 2.26 -14.90 4.45
C LYS A 92 0.84 -14.63 4.94
N VAL A 93 0.68 -13.72 5.90
CA VAL A 93 -0.61 -13.53 6.57
C VAL A 93 -1.69 -12.94 5.66
N ASN A 94 -1.30 -12.13 4.66
CA ASN A 94 -2.24 -11.62 3.66
C ASN A 94 -2.68 -12.73 2.69
N GLY A 95 -1.78 -13.63 2.29
CA GLY A 95 -2.14 -14.80 1.50
C GLY A 95 -3.10 -15.73 2.24
N GLU A 96 -2.83 -16.01 3.53
CA GLU A 96 -3.73 -16.80 4.39
C GLU A 96 -5.11 -16.13 4.54
N ALA A 97 -5.13 -14.81 4.78
CA ALA A 97 -6.37 -14.05 4.92
C ALA A 97 -7.16 -13.99 3.61
N LEU A 98 -6.51 -13.78 2.47
CA LEU A 98 -7.17 -13.79 1.16
C LEU A 98 -7.83 -15.14 0.88
N LYS A 99 -7.13 -16.24 1.15
CA LYS A 99 -7.69 -17.59 1.05
C LYS A 99 -8.91 -17.76 1.95
N GLU A 100 -8.84 -17.28 3.19
CA GLU A 100 -9.96 -17.36 4.13
C GLU A 100 -11.15 -16.52 3.66
N LEU A 101 -10.93 -15.29 3.21
CA LEU A 101 -11.96 -14.41 2.67
C LEU A 101 -12.71 -15.06 1.51
N THR A 102 -12.01 -15.67 0.58
CA THR A 102 -12.62 -16.29 -0.61
C THR A 102 -13.27 -17.64 -0.32
N THR A 103 -12.69 -18.48 0.56
CA THR A 103 -13.20 -19.84 0.80
C THR A 103 -14.23 -19.95 1.91
N LYS A 104 -14.19 -19.05 2.93
CA LYS A 104 -15.08 -19.14 4.09
C LYS A 104 -16.09 -17.99 4.17
N HIS A 105 -15.76 -16.82 3.65
CA HIS A 105 -16.61 -15.63 3.78
C HIS A 105 -17.36 -15.26 2.50
N GLY A 106 -17.18 -16.02 1.43
CA GLY A 106 -17.84 -15.79 0.14
C GLY A 106 -17.44 -14.46 -0.51
N VAL A 107 -16.22 -13.99 -0.24
CA VAL A 107 -15.68 -12.81 -0.91
C VAL A 107 -15.23 -13.21 -2.32
N ILE A 108 -15.60 -12.41 -3.30
CA ILE A 108 -15.24 -12.57 -4.71
C ILE A 108 -14.04 -11.68 -4.99
N LEU A 109 -12.95 -12.30 -5.42
CA LEU A 109 -11.78 -11.56 -5.88
C LEU A 109 -12.03 -11.10 -7.31
N GLU A 110 -11.97 -9.80 -7.52
CA GLU A 110 -12.22 -9.15 -8.81
C GLU A 110 -10.93 -8.65 -9.43
N ASP A 111 -10.88 -8.64 -10.74
CA ASP A 111 -9.82 -7.98 -11.50
C ASP A 111 -10.16 -6.52 -11.77
N THR A 112 -9.18 -5.64 -11.64
CA THR A 112 -9.35 -4.24 -12.04
C THR A 112 -9.55 -4.17 -13.56
N PRO A 113 -10.62 -3.53 -14.05
CA PRO A 113 -10.84 -3.36 -15.48
C PRO A 113 -9.64 -2.73 -16.21
N ALA A 114 -9.29 -3.25 -17.38
CA ALA A 114 -8.07 -2.84 -18.08
C ALA A 114 -8.05 -1.37 -18.50
N ASP A 115 -9.22 -0.78 -18.78
CA ASP A 115 -9.40 0.62 -19.13
C ASP A 115 -9.20 1.58 -17.95
N TYR A 116 -9.31 1.09 -16.72
CA TYR A 116 -9.05 1.88 -15.52
C TYR A 116 -7.59 2.38 -15.44
N PHE A 117 -6.62 1.55 -15.85
CA PHE A 117 -5.20 1.88 -15.70
C PHE A 117 -4.76 3.13 -16.47
N PRO A 118 -5.06 3.29 -17.77
CA PRO A 118 -4.67 4.49 -18.51
C PRO A 118 -5.36 5.76 -17.98
N GLU A 119 -6.63 5.68 -17.57
CA GLU A 119 -7.35 6.81 -16.97
C GLU A 119 -6.75 7.22 -15.64
N TYR A 120 -6.46 6.26 -14.77
CA TYR A 120 -5.78 6.52 -13.50
C TYR A 120 -4.41 7.17 -13.70
N MET A 121 -3.60 6.64 -14.61
CA MET A 121 -2.26 7.19 -14.89
C MET A 121 -2.32 8.60 -15.46
N ALA A 122 -3.29 8.90 -16.30
CA ALA A 122 -3.49 10.24 -16.84
C ALA A 122 -3.86 11.25 -15.74
N ALA A 123 -4.78 10.88 -14.84
CA ALA A 123 -5.20 11.71 -13.71
C ALA A 123 -4.06 11.91 -12.69
N ALA A 124 -3.33 10.85 -12.36
CA ALA A 124 -2.16 10.91 -11.47
C ALA A 124 -1.08 11.83 -12.04
N LYS A 125 -0.74 11.66 -13.32
CA LYS A 125 0.24 12.52 -13.99
C LYS A 125 -0.18 13.98 -14.01
N ALA A 126 -1.43 14.29 -14.32
CA ALA A 126 -1.92 15.66 -14.31
C ALA A 126 -1.78 16.32 -12.93
N THR A 127 -2.07 15.56 -11.86
CA THR A 127 -1.94 16.03 -10.48
C THR A 127 -0.46 16.26 -10.09
N LEU A 128 0.41 15.33 -10.44
CA LEU A 128 1.85 15.43 -10.16
C LEU A 128 2.49 16.59 -10.94
N ASP A 129 2.13 16.78 -12.21
CA ASP A 129 2.59 17.89 -13.04
C ASP A 129 2.13 19.25 -12.49
N LYS A 130 0.88 19.34 -11.99
CA LYS A 130 0.34 20.53 -11.34
C LYS A 130 1.17 20.87 -10.10
N ASN A 131 1.31 19.93 -9.17
CA ASN A 131 2.05 20.13 -7.92
C ASN A 131 3.53 20.48 -8.17
N SER A 132 4.14 19.90 -9.20
CA SER A 132 5.51 20.21 -9.59
C SER A 132 5.69 21.65 -10.11
N LYS A 133 4.65 22.22 -10.73
CA LYS A 133 4.67 23.63 -11.16
C LYS A 133 4.48 24.59 -10.00
N GLU A 134 3.71 24.19 -9.00
CA GLU A 134 3.38 25.03 -7.85
C GLU A 134 4.42 24.99 -6.73
N ASN A 135 5.23 23.93 -6.66
CA ASN A 135 6.21 23.74 -5.58
C ASN A 135 7.54 23.17 -6.10
N ALA A 136 8.59 23.95 -6.02
CA ALA A 136 9.92 23.56 -6.50
C ALA A 136 10.51 22.37 -5.74
N PHE A 137 10.30 22.27 -4.42
CA PHE A 137 10.76 21.12 -3.63
C PHE A 137 10.00 19.85 -3.99
N PHE A 138 8.68 19.96 -4.20
CA PHE A 138 7.90 18.83 -4.70
C PHE A 138 8.44 18.32 -6.04
N LYS A 139 8.77 19.25 -6.95
CA LYS A 139 9.38 18.90 -8.24
C LYS A 139 10.71 18.17 -8.08
N GLU A 140 11.60 18.66 -7.22
CA GLU A 140 12.90 18.02 -6.95
C GLU A 140 12.72 16.57 -6.46
N VAL A 141 11.82 16.34 -5.50
CA VAL A 141 11.52 15.01 -4.99
C VAL A 141 10.93 14.12 -6.10
N TYR A 142 9.95 14.63 -6.84
CA TYR A 142 9.31 13.88 -7.92
C TYR A 142 10.29 13.52 -9.04
N ASP A 143 11.14 14.42 -9.47
CA ASP A 143 12.19 14.15 -10.48
C ASP A 143 13.15 13.07 -9.98
N SER A 144 13.54 13.09 -8.70
CA SER A 144 14.39 12.08 -8.10
C SER A 144 13.70 10.70 -8.11
N MET A 145 12.42 10.63 -7.77
CA MET A 145 11.63 9.39 -7.82
C MET A 145 11.52 8.86 -9.25
N VAL A 146 11.23 9.71 -10.23
CA VAL A 146 11.14 9.32 -11.65
C VAL A 146 12.48 8.80 -12.15
N ASN A 147 13.57 9.47 -11.84
CA ASN A 147 14.91 9.02 -12.24
C ASN A 147 15.25 7.64 -11.66
N PHE A 148 14.95 7.42 -10.40
CA PHE A 148 15.11 6.09 -9.79
C PHE A 148 14.21 5.04 -10.45
N ALA A 149 12.93 5.37 -10.68
CA ALA A 149 11.98 4.46 -11.30
C ALA A 149 12.40 4.03 -12.71
N ASN A 150 12.94 4.96 -13.52
CA ASN A 150 13.42 4.66 -14.86
C ASN A 150 14.57 3.62 -14.88
N VAL A 151 15.31 3.51 -13.80
CA VAL A 151 16.39 2.51 -13.66
C VAL A 151 15.86 1.22 -13.02
N ALA A 152 15.09 1.33 -11.94
CA ALA A 152 14.69 0.18 -11.12
C ALA A 152 13.52 -0.61 -11.70
N VAL A 153 12.50 0.07 -12.25
CA VAL A 153 11.26 -0.56 -12.69
C VAL A 153 11.47 -1.55 -13.85
N PRO A 154 12.25 -1.26 -14.91
CA PRO A 154 12.46 -2.22 -16.00
C PRO A 154 13.06 -3.55 -15.51
N PHE A 155 14.03 -3.49 -14.62
CA PHE A 155 14.62 -4.68 -14.01
C PHE A 155 13.62 -5.41 -13.11
N TRP A 156 13.01 -4.70 -12.17
CA TRP A 156 12.15 -5.30 -11.15
C TRP A 156 10.89 -5.93 -11.76
N SER A 157 10.24 -5.21 -12.66
CA SER A 157 9.03 -5.70 -13.32
C SER A 157 9.32 -6.93 -14.21
N GLY A 158 10.45 -6.94 -14.93
CA GLY A 158 10.88 -8.09 -15.71
C GLY A 158 11.14 -9.33 -14.86
N ALA A 159 11.84 -9.17 -13.74
CA ALA A 159 12.12 -10.25 -12.80
C ALA A 159 10.84 -10.79 -12.15
N GLN A 160 9.95 -9.90 -11.66
CA GLN A 160 8.73 -10.31 -10.99
C GLN A 160 7.71 -10.97 -11.93
N SER A 161 7.55 -10.46 -13.15
CA SER A 161 6.65 -11.07 -14.14
C SER A 161 7.07 -12.48 -14.53
N SER A 162 8.38 -12.75 -14.61
CA SER A 162 8.92 -14.08 -14.86
C SER A 162 8.66 -15.04 -13.70
N ASN A 163 8.89 -14.57 -12.47
CA ASN A 163 8.61 -15.35 -11.26
C ASN A 163 7.12 -15.65 -11.08
N ALA A 164 6.25 -14.68 -11.38
CA ALA A 164 4.80 -14.88 -11.31
C ALA A 164 4.34 -15.99 -12.29
N LYS A 165 4.88 -16.04 -13.51
CA LYS A 165 4.58 -17.11 -14.47
C LYS A 165 4.98 -18.50 -13.98
N LEU A 166 6.13 -18.61 -13.31
CA LEU A 166 6.57 -19.86 -12.70
C LEU A 166 5.68 -20.31 -11.54
N GLY A 167 5.17 -19.37 -10.75
CA GLY A 167 4.29 -19.67 -9.62
C GLY A 167 2.87 -20.09 -10.00
N MET A 168 2.47 -19.87 -11.25
CA MET A 168 1.15 -20.25 -11.79
C MET A 168 1.18 -21.54 -12.63
N ALA A 169 2.35 -22.10 -12.87
CA ALA A 169 2.54 -23.38 -13.57
C ALA A 169 2.46 -24.55 -12.61
#